data_6884976c2ce546f67a01d950b015e6aa
#
_entry.id   6884976c2ce546f67a01d950b015e6aa
#
_cell.length_a   1.000
_cell.length_b   1.000
_cell.length_c   1.000
_cell.angle_alpha   90.00
_cell.angle_beta   90.00
_cell.angle_gamma   90.00
#
_symmetry.space_group_name_H-M   'P 1'
#
loop_
_entity.id
_entity.type
_entity.pdbx_description
1 polymer ?
#
loop_
_entity_poly.entity_id
_entity_poly.type
_entity_poly.pdbx_seq_one_letter_code
_entity_poly.pdbx_strand_id
1 'polypeptide(L)'
;MKQEEKRIKFYEDKKPREINWNAYTLSQISDAKETLLFIKREVDKCQDPPRKVGKPITDPKILTKAVLICEALGFVERKAEGWLELIGPFVGINEKIDDRVIGNAYNKFEVAFILKQIFDRNKDSDGCLMGDGSGLETSRKQNYGLNRKSTKEFLTSIVDSREVVQAFDFSGIDECKAMHSLVKEVEGDSLRLDSGFNDRELVRKIVEKEIVPYVYPKKINRINGGNGWTDMYLEFFTDVIAWLTKYYQRVHCESFHSTFKRVYGIISKIRTHSKFVQVSARIILHNRARLSYFEKIK
;
A
#
# COMPACT_ATOMS: atom_id res chain seq x y z
N MET A 1 -37.65 -7.54 12.62
CA MET A 1 -36.51 -6.71 13.06
C MET A 1 -36.06 -5.84 11.89
N LYS A 2 -36.02 -4.52 12.02
CA LYS A 2 -35.63 -3.60 10.95
C LYS A 2 -34.15 -3.85 10.58
N GLN A 3 -33.78 -3.61 9.32
CA GLN A 3 -32.38 -3.83 8.87
C GLN A 3 -31.36 -3.05 9.70
N GLU A 4 -31.73 -1.89 10.19
CA GLU A 4 -30.89 -1.05 11.04
C GLU A 4 -30.60 -1.69 12.41
N GLU A 5 -31.61 -2.33 13.02
CA GLU A 5 -31.44 -3.08 14.27
C GLU A 5 -30.54 -4.30 14.11
N LYS A 6 -30.68 -5.04 12.99
CA LYS A 6 -29.78 -6.16 12.67
C LYS A 6 -28.33 -5.70 12.52
N ARG A 7 -28.11 -4.55 11.89
CA ARG A 7 -26.79 -3.95 11.71
C ARG A 7 -26.16 -3.54 13.04
N ILE A 8 -26.93 -2.86 13.92
CA ILE A 8 -26.46 -2.45 15.25
C ILE A 8 -26.04 -3.70 16.04
N LYS A 9 -26.90 -4.70 16.11
CA LYS A 9 -26.60 -5.96 16.80
C LYS A 9 -25.35 -6.65 16.26
N PHE A 10 -25.12 -6.67 14.93
CA PHE A 10 -23.92 -7.24 14.35
C PHE A 10 -22.65 -6.58 14.88
N TYR A 11 -22.63 -5.25 15.03
CA TYR A 11 -21.46 -4.53 15.55
C TYR A 11 -21.28 -4.71 17.06
N GLU A 12 -22.36 -4.86 17.82
CA GLU A 12 -22.32 -5.14 19.27
C GLU A 12 -21.78 -6.55 19.58
N ASP A 13 -22.18 -7.54 18.80
CA ASP A 13 -21.78 -8.93 18.99
C ASP A 13 -20.37 -9.26 18.48
N LYS A 14 -19.67 -8.29 17.90
CA LYS A 14 -18.40 -8.52 17.25
C LYS A 14 -17.26 -8.76 18.24
N LYS A 15 -16.56 -9.88 18.07
CA LYS A 15 -15.35 -10.20 18.82
C LYS A 15 -14.13 -9.40 18.33
N PRO A 16 -13.24 -8.96 19.24
CA PRO A 16 -11.98 -8.35 18.86
C PRO A 16 -11.10 -9.35 18.07
N ARG A 17 -10.24 -8.81 17.20
CA ARG A 17 -9.29 -9.60 16.43
C ARG A 17 -8.26 -10.24 17.37
N GLU A 18 -8.05 -11.54 17.23
CA GLU A 18 -6.99 -12.24 17.93
C GLU A 18 -5.63 -11.97 17.28
N ILE A 19 -4.62 -11.67 18.11
CA ILE A 19 -3.25 -11.42 17.69
C ILE A 19 -2.38 -12.56 18.22
N ASN A 20 -1.60 -13.20 17.34
CA ASN A 20 -0.56 -14.14 17.77
C ASN A 20 0.66 -13.34 18.26
N TRP A 21 0.72 -13.07 19.56
CA TRP A 21 1.76 -12.27 20.18
C TRP A 21 3.17 -12.89 20.05
N ASN A 22 3.28 -14.22 20.03
CA ASN A 22 4.57 -14.89 19.83
C ASN A 22 5.09 -14.63 18.42
N ALA A 23 4.27 -14.84 17.39
CA ALA A 23 4.63 -14.55 16.00
C ALA A 23 4.96 -13.07 15.81
N TYR A 24 4.18 -12.17 16.45
CA TYR A 24 4.44 -10.74 16.43
C TYR A 24 5.81 -10.40 17.03
N THR A 25 6.13 -10.90 18.22
CA THR A 25 7.41 -10.66 18.90
C THR A 25 8.58 -11.18 18.05
N LEU A 26 8.48 -12.40 17.52
CA LEU A 26 9.51 -12.96 16.65
C LEU A 26 9.72 -12.13 15.39
N SER A 27 8.63 -11.63 14.77
CA SER A 27 8.72 -10.77 13.59
C SER A 27 9.45 -9.46 13.90
N GLN A 28 9.22 -8.87 15.07
CA GLN A 28 9.89 -7.63 15.48
C GLN A 28 11.38 -7.85 15.78
N ILE A 29 11.73 -8.92 16.49
CA ILE A 29 13.13 -9.23 16.82
C ILE A 29 13.97 -9.50 15.55
N SER A 30 13.40 -10.20 14.57
CA SER A 30 14.10 -10.55 13.33
C SER A 30 14.06 -9.43 12.27
N ASP A 31 13.26 -8.38 12.48
CA ASP A 31 12.91 -7.38 11.46
C ASP A 31 14.13 -6.73 10.79
N ALA A 32 15.12 -6.26 11.57
CA ALA A 32 16.28 -5.57 11.02
C ALA A 32 17.10 -6.47 10.08
N LYS A 33 17.40 -7.70 10.52
CA LYS A 33 18.15 -8.67 9.73
C LYS A 33 17.40 -9.07 8.47
N GLU A 34 16.13 -9.42 8.61
CA GLU A 34 15.30 -9.86 7.50
C GLU A 34 15.06 -8.73 6.48
N THR A 35 14.95 -7.47 6.94
CA THR A 35 14.83 -6.31 6.04
C THR A 35 16.10 -6.15 5.19
N LEU A 36 17.27 -6.19 5.78
CA LEU A 36 18.53 -6.06 5.03
C LEU A 36 18.73 -7.21 4.04
N LEU A 37 18.43 -8.44 4.44
CA LEU A 37 18.50 -9.61 3.55
C LEU A 37 17.48 -9.52 2.41
N PHE A 38 16.26 -9.08 2.69
CA PHE A 38 15.22 -8.84 1.69
C PHE A 38 15.67 -7.79 0.68
N ILE A 39 16.16 -6.62 1.14
CA ILE A 39 16.62 -5.55 0.26
C ILE A 39 17.71 -6.07 -0.68
N LYS A 40 18.73 -6.76 -0.14
CA LYS A 40 19.80 -7.36 -0.95
C LYS A 40 19.21 -8.30 -1.99
N ARG A 41 18.49 -9.33 -1.54
CA ARG A 41 17.98 -10.41 -2.39
C ARG A 41 17.05 -9.90 -3.49
N GLU A 42 16.08 -9.05 -3.13
CA GLU A 42 15.06 -8.64 -4.09
C GLU A 42 15.56 -7.60 -5.09
N VAL A 43 16.45 -6.70 -4.69
CA VAL A 43 17.07 -5.77 -5.63
C VAL A 43 18.02 -6.48 -6.59
N ASP A 44 18.83 -7.43 -6.10
CA ASP A 44 19.79 -8.16 -6.93
C ASP A 44 19.09 -9.01 -8.01
N LYS A 45 17.87 -9.52 -7.74
CA LYS A 45 17.04 -10.26 -8.70
C LYS A 45 16.41 -9.39 -9.78
N CYS A 46 16.38 -8.05 -9.63
CA CYS A 46 15.76 -7.18 -10.61
C CYS A 46 16.53 -7.14 -11.92
N GLN A 47 15.79 -7.02 -13.01
CA GLN A 47 16.36 -6.69 -14.32
C GLN A 47 16.88 -5.24 -14.29
N ASP A 48 17.98 -5.01 -15.00
CA ASP A 48 18.50 -3.67 -15.15
C ASP A 48 17.53 -2.81 -15.96
N PRO A 49 17.34 -1.54 -15.56
CA PRO A 49 16.52 -0.62 -16.33
C PRO A 49 17.19 -0.33 -17.70
N PRO A 50 16.42 0.08 -18.71
CA PRO A 50 16.95 0.47 -20.00
C PRO A 50 18.02 1.56 -19.84
N ARG A 51 19.22 1.31 -20.34
CA ARG A 51 20.31 2.27 -20.28
C ARG A 51 20.10 3.40 -21.29
N LYS A 52 20.21 4.63 -20.82
CA LYS A 52 20.33 5.81 -21.70
C LYS A 52 21.79 6.01 -22.07
N VAL A 53 22.04 6.43 -23.31
CA VAL A 53 23.36 6.82 -23.76
C VAL A 53 23.80 8.09 -22.99
N GLY A 54 24.99 8.09 -22.41
CA GLY A 54 25.51 9.24 -21.66
C GLY A 54 26.58 8.87 -20.62
N LYS A 55 26.84 9.83 -19.71
CA LYS A 55 27.82 9.66 -18.62
C LYS A 55 27.46 8.47 -17.73
N PRO A 56 28.45 7.66 -17.31
CA PRO A 56 28.23 6.62 -16.32
C PRO A 56 27.53 7.18 -15.07
N ILE A 57 26.44 6.55 -14.67
CA ILE A 57 25.68 6.89 -13.45
C ILE A 57 25.92 5.81 -12.42
N THR A 58 25.80 6.17 -11.14
CA THR A 58 25.80 5.20 -10.05
C THR A 58 24.77 4.11 -10.35
N ASP A 59 25.12 2.87 -10.10
CA ASP A 59 24.28 1.69 -10.38
C ASP A 59 22.87 1.88 -9.79
N PRO A 60 21.82 1.78 -10.59
CA PRO A 60 20.44 1.89 -10.12
C PRO A 60 20.07 0.93 -9.01
N LYS A 61 20.66 -0.26 -8.99
CA LYS A 61 20.45 -1.25 -7.91
C LYS A 61 21.02 -0.76 -6.59
N ILE A 62 22.22 -0.19 -6.62
CA ILE A 62 22.85 0.43 -5.44
C ILE A 62 21.98 1.58 -4.92
N LEU A 63 21.51 2.46 -5.82
CA LEU A 63 20.62 3.55 -5.44
C LEU A 63 19.29 3.08 -4.86
N THR A 64 18.70 2.03 -5.41
CA THR A 64 17.47 1.45 -4.89
C THR A 64 17.65 0.84 -3.51
N LYS A 65 18.77 0.14 -3.28
CA LYS A 65 19.13 -0.37 -1.94
C LYS A 65 19.27 0.78 -0.94
N ALA A 66 19.95 1.87 -1.31
CA ALA A 66 20.09 3.04 -0.45
C ALA A 66 18.73 3.68 -0.12
N VAL A 67 17.82 3.85 -1.09
CA VAL A 67 16.46 4.36 -0.87
C VAL A 67 15.68 3.46 0.09
N LEU A 68 15.68 2.14 -0.11
CA LEU A 68 14.97 1.20 0.76
C LEU A 68 15.53 1.21 2.18
N ILE A 69 16.84 1.32 2.37
CA ILE A 69 17.48 1.45 3.69
C ILE A 69 17.07 2.76 4.36
N CYS A 70 17.08 3.88 3.62
CA CYS A 70 16.65 5.17 4.16
C CYS A 70 15.22 5.12 4.69
N GLU A 71 14.30 4.54 3.91
CA GLU A 71 12.89 4.45 4.32
C GLU A 71 12.65 3.40 5.42
N ALA A 72 13.41 2.30 5.44
CA ALA A 72 13.33 1.29 6.50
C ALA A 72 13.78 1.84 7.87
N LEU A 73 14.80 2.69 7.89
CA LEU A 73 15.39 3.24 9.11
C LEU A 73 14.89 4.67 9.43
N GLY A 74 14.04 5.25 8.57
CA GLY A 74 13.53 6.61 8.74
C GLY A 74 14.61 7.69 8.72
N PHE A 75 15.69 7.48 7.95
CA PHE A 75 16.80 8.44 7.92
C PHE A 75 16.61 9.52 6.86
N VAL A 76 17.02 10.73 7.22
CA VAL A 76 17.28 11.79 6.24
C VAL A 76 18.62 11.51 5.53
N GLU A 77 18.80 12.02 4.32
CA GLU A 77 19.90 11.68 3.41
C GLU A 77 21.29 11.83 4.04
N ARG A 78 21.54 12.94 4.75
CA ARG A 78 22.83 13.20 5.42
C ARG A 78 23.16 12.18 6.52
N LYS A 79 22.13 11.76 7.27
CA LYS A 79 22.31 10.72 8.28
C LYS A 79 22.50 9.36 7.63
N ALA A 80 21.80 9.12 6.53
CA ALA A 80 21.87 7.88 5.77
C ALA A 80 23.28 7.65 5.17
N GLU A 81 23.97 8.70 4.70
CA GLU A 81 25.35 8.60 4.21
C GLU A 81 26.25 7.89 5.23
N GLY A 82 26.30 8.37 6.47
CA GLY A 82 27.11 7.75 7.52
C GLY A 82 26.68 6.33 7.90
N TRP A 83 25.37 6.06 7.92
CA TRP A 83 24.88 4.71 8.21
C TRP A 83 25.15 3.72 7.07
N LEU A 84 25.11 4.17 5.81
CA LEU A 84 25.42 3.33 4.65
C LEU A 84 26.89 2.91 4.62
N GLU A 85 27.82 3.68 5.20
CA GLU A 85 29.20 3.24 5.38
C GLU A 85 29.30 2.00 6.30
N LEU A 86 28.43 1.88 7.31
CA LEU A 86 28.41 0.74 8.25
C LEU A 86 27.63 -0.46 7.71
N ILE A 87 26.39 -0.24 7.25
CA ILE A 87 25.46 -1.32 6.90
C ILE A 87 25.47 -1.65 5.41
N GLY A 88 25.97 -0.77 4.56
CA GLY A 88 26.03 -0.95 3.12
C GLY A 88 26.67 -2.25 2.66
N PRO A 89 27.82 -2.66 3.22
CA PRO A 89 28.47 -3.92 2.85
C PRO A 89 27.59 -5.16 3.02
N PHE A 90 26.71 -5.19 4.02
CA PHE A 90 25.76 -6.30 4.23
C PHE A 90 24.75 -6.46 3.07
N VAL A 91 24.44 -5.39 2.39
CA VAL A 91 23.52 -5.40 1.24
C VAL A 91 24.26 -5.31 -0.11
N GLY A 92 25.61 -5.34 -0.09
CA GLY A 92 26.43 -5.28 -1.30
C GLY A 92 26.64 -3.86 -1.84
N ILE A 93 26.60 -2.84 -0.98
CA ILE A 93 27.02 -1.47 -1.28
C ILE A 93 28.43 -1.31 -0.72
N ASN A 94 29.45 -1.34 -1.60
CA ASN A 94 30.86 -1.26 -1.20
C ASN A 94 31.50 0.08 -1.53
N GLU A 95 30.74 0.99 -2.15
CA GLU A 95 31.17 2.34 -2.50
C GLU A 95 30.51 3.37 -1.59
N LYS A 96 31.21 4.47 -1.34
CA LYS A 96 30.63 5.61 -0.62
C LYS A 96 29.56 6.29 -1.48
N ILE A 97 28.39 6.52 -0.88
CA ILE A 97 27.28 7.21 -1.53
C ILE A 97 27.02 8.53 -0.78
N ASP A 98 27.29 9.64 -1.44
CA ASP A 98 27.05 11.00 -0.93
C ASP A 98 25.55 11.27 -0.72
N ASP A 99 25.20 12.11 0.27
CA ASP A 99 23.83 12.48 0.63
C ASP A 99 23.03 13.06 -0.56
N ARG A 100 23.69 13.81 -1.45
CA ARG A 100 23.05 14.36 -2.66
C ARG A 100 22.72 13.28 -3.67
N VAL A 101 23.57 12.26 -3.79
CA VAL A 101 23.32 11.10 -4.66
C VAL A 101 22.12 10.33 -4.15
N ILE A 102 22.02 10.11 -2.83
CA ILE A 102 20.86 9.47 -2.18
C ILE A 102 19.60 10.31 -2.43
N GLY A 103 19.65 11.62 -2.18
CA GLY A 103 18.51 12.51 -2.41
C GLY A 103 18.05 12.54 -3.88
N ASN A 104 18.99 12.49 -4.83
CA ASN A 104 18.69 12.44 -6.26
C ASN A 104 18.13 11.06 -6.70
N ALA A 105 18.42 9.97 -5.97
CA ALA A 105 17.91 8.65 -6.29
C ALA A 105 16.38 8.61 -6.34
N TYR A 106 15.70 9.35 -5.46
CA TYR A 106 14.24 9.46 -5.46
C TYR A 106 13.66 10.13 -6.72
N ASN A 107 14.47 10.80 -7.52
CA ASN A 107 14.05 11.43 -8.77
C ASN A 107 14.33 10.56 -10.00
N LYS A 108 14.95 9.39 -9.83
CA LYS A 108 15.38 8.56 -10.95
C LYS A 108 14.30 7.56 -11.36
N PHE A 109 14.01 7.53 -12.66
CA PHE A 109 13.11 6.54 -13.25
C PHE A 109 13.60 5.11 -13.02
N GLU A 110 14.91 4.90 -13.08
CA GLU A 110 15.56 3.61 -12.91
C GLU A 110 15.28 3.01 -11.52
N VAL A 111 15.25 3.85 -10.48
CA VAL A 111 14.88 3.44 -9.11
C VAL A 111 13.41 3.05 -9.04
N ALA A 112 12.51 3.87 -9.61
CA ALA A 112 11.08 3.56 -9.67
C ALA A 112 10.81 2.24 -10.43
N PHE A 113 11.54 2.00 -11.52
CA PHE A 113 11.45 0.78 -12.32
C PHE A 113 11.82 -0.48 -11.50
N ILE A 114 12.92 -0.42 -10.73
CA ILE A 114 13.33 -1.52 -9.86
C ILE A 114 12.33 -1.72 -8.71
N LEU A 115 11.87 -0.66 -8.07
CA LEU A 115 10.84 -0.74 -7.01
C LEU A 115 9.56 -1.39 -7.52
N LYS A 116 9.12 -1.06 -8.74
CA LYS A 116 7.95 -1.70 -9.35
C LYS A 116 8.16 -3.21 -9.51
N GLN A 117 9.31 -3.65 -9.99
CA GLN A 117 9.61 -5.08 -10.12
C GLN A 117 9.59 -5.80 -8.76
N ILE A 118 10.14 -5.16 -7.71
CA ILE A 118 10.12 -5.72 -6.35
C ILE A 118 8.68 -5.83 -5.85
N PHE A 119 7.87 -4.77 -6.02
CA PHE A 119 6.48 -4.75 -5.62
C PHE A 119 5.69 -5.87 -6.31
N ASP A 120 5.80 -5.97 -7.64
CA ASP A 120 5.06 -6.96 -8.44
C ASP A 120 5.40 -8.41 -8.07
N ARG A 121 6.66 -8.69 -7.66
CA ARG A 121 7.08 -10.03 -7.21
C ARG A 121 6.66 -10.37 -5.78
N ASN A 122 6.46 -9.35 -4.94
CA ASN A 122 6.18 -9.54 -3.51
C ASN A 122 4.73 -9.19 -3.13
N LYS A 123 3.86 -9.03 -4.12
CA LYS A 123 2.41 -8.98 -3.90
C LYS A 123 1.85 -10.39 -4.08
N ASP A 124 1.54 -11.03 -2.98
CA ASP A 124 0.86 -12.32 -2.93
C ASP A 124 -0.51 -12.11 -2.31
N SER A 125 -1.60 -12.46 -3.00
CA SER A 125 -2.97 -12.20 -2.56
C SER A 125 -3.61 -13.46 -1.99
N ASP A 126 -4.40 -13.29 -0.91
CA ASP A 126 -5.27 -14.34 -0.39
C ASP A 126 -6.67 -14.35 -1.05
N GLY A 127 -6.89 -13.54 -2.07
CA GLY A 127 -8.16 -13.41 -2.79
C GLY A 127 -9.21 -12.51 -2.14
N CYS A 128 -9.04 -12.21 -0.85
CA CYS A 128 -9.98 -11.37 -0.09
C CYS A 128 -9.51 -9.91 -0.10
N LEU A 129 -10.00 -9.11 -1.04
CA LEU A 129 -9.52 -7.75 -1.28
C LEU A 129 -10.36 -6.67 -0.61
N MET A 130 -9.70 -5.59 -0.19
CA MET A 130 -10.31 -4.39 0.37
C MET A 130 -9.64 -3.15 -0.20
N GLY A 131 -10.44 -2.16 -0.61
CA GLY A 131 -9.95 -0.89 -1.15
C GLY A 131 -10.43 0.31 -0.35
N ASP A 132 -9.53 1.29 -0.17
CA ASP A 132 -9.84 2.56 0.48
C ASP A 132 -8.81 3.63 0.08
N GLY A 133 -9.14 4.91 0.34
CA GLY A 133 -8.25 6.03 0.18
C GLY A 133 -7.92 6.70 1.51
N SER A 134 -6.72 7.23 1.66
CA SER A 134 -6.33 7.93 2.87
C SER A 134 -5.33 9.06 2.63
N GLY A 135 -5.59 10.22 3.24
CA GLY A 135 -4.69 11.37 3.15
C GLY A 135 -3.40 11.13 3.94
N LEU A 136 -2.25 11.27 3.27
CA LEU A 136 -0.92 11.29 3.88
C LEU A 136 -0.46 12.73 4.07
N GLU A 137 0.10 13.04 5.23
CA GLU A 137 0.66 14.37 5.50
C GLU A 137 1.97 14.57 4.73
N THR A 138 2.17 15.80 4.24
CA THR A 138 3.38 16.19 3.53
C THR A 138 4.22 17.18 4.35
N SER A 139 5.52 17.27 4.07
CA SER A 139 6.41 18.15 4.82
C SER A 139 6.05 19.63 4.65
N ARG A 140 6.30 20.42 5.71
CA ARG A 140 6.01 21.88 5.74
C ARG A 140 6.70 22.67 4.61
N LYS A 141 7.81 22.18 4.06
CA LYS A 141 8.51 22.86 2.95
C LYS A 141 7.65 23.07 1.70
N GLN A 142 6.62 22.25 1.50
CA GLN A 142 5.71 22.41 0.37
C GLN A 142 4.70 23.55 0.55
N ASN A 143 4.54 24.03 1.78
CA ASN A 143 3.46 24.94 2.16
C ASN A 143 3.91 26.37 2.36
N TYR A 144 5.21 26.67 2.18
CA TYR A 144 5.74 28.03 2.38
C TYR A 144 5.08 29.09 1.48
N GLY A 145 4.55 28.72 0.33
CA GLY A 145 3.87 29.64 -0.59
C GLY A 145 2.35 29.69 -0.46
N LEU A 146 1.72 28.82 0.34
CA LEU A 146 0.26 28.60 0.30
C LEU A 146 -0.47 29.01 1.58
N ASN A 147 0.18 29.58 2.59
CA ASN A 147 -0.39 29.89 3.91
C ASN A 147 -1.16 28.72 4.60
N ARG A 148 -0.97 27.47 4.14
CA ARG A 148 -1.59 26.27 4.72
C ARG A 148 -0.63 25.56 5.65
N LYS A 149 -1.12 25.14 6.83
CA LYS A 149 -0.30 24.46 7.86
C LYS A 149 0.13 23.04 7.46
N SER A 150 -0.63 22.35 6.65
CA SER A 150 -0.29 21.05 6.08
C SER A 150 -1.08 20.80 4.80
N THR A 151 -0.48 20.10 3.83
CA THR A 151 -1.20 19.52 2.69
C THR A 151 -1.27 18.03 2.87
N LYS A 152 -2.40 17.43 2.50
CA LYS A 152 -2.55 15.98 2.42
C LYS A 152 -2.56 15.58 0.95
N GLU A 153 -1.87 14.51 0.64
CA GLU A 153 -1.95 13.84 -0.65
C GLU A 153 -2.55 12.45 -0.43
N PHE A 154 -3.41 12.01 -1.33
CA PHE A 154 -4.16 10.78 -1.13
C PHE A 154 -3.39 9.58 -1.64
N LEU A 155 -3.32 8.54 -0.80
CA LEU A 155 -2.93 7.19 -1.14
C LEU A 155 -4.21 6.37 -1.28
N THR A 156 -4.54 5.95 -2.49
CA THR A 156 -5.58 4.96 -2.76
C THR A 156 -4.94 3.59 -2.88
N SER A 157 -5.46 2.59 -2.19
CA SER A 157 -4.85 1.27 -2.15
C SER A 157 -5.89 0.15 -2.13
N ILE A 158 -5.50 -1.00 -2.65
CA ILE A 158 -6.19 -2.29 -2.48
C ILE A 158 -5.25 -3.19 -1.70
N VAL A 159 -5.72 -3.72 -0.58
CA VAL A 159 -5.00 -4.66 0.28
C VAL A 159 -5.74 -5.99 0.38
N ASP A 160 -5.05 -7.05 0.80
CA ASP A 160 -5.68 -8.32 1.15
C ASP A 160 -6.02 -8.40 2.67
N SER A 161 -6.57 -9.55 3.14
CA SER A 161 -6.95 -9.72 4.55
C SER A 161 -5.74 -9.73 5.50
N ARG A 162 -4.53 -9.91 4.99
CA ARG A 162 -3.26 -9.83 5.72
C ARG A 162 -2.71 -8.42 5.78
N GLU A 163 -3.40 -7.44 5.18
CA GLU A 163 -2.96 -6.05 5.01
C GLU A 163 -1.75 -5.92 4.05
N VAL A 164 -1.56 -6.89 3.14
CA VAL A 164 -0.56 -6.82 2.07
C VAL A 164 -1.13 -6.02 0.91
N VAL A 165 -0.45 -4.95 0.53
CA VAL A 165 -0.89 -4.07 -0.57
C VAL A 165 -0.72 -4.79 -1.90
N GLN A 166 -1.81 -4.91 -2.65
CA GLN A 166 -1.89 -5.57 -3.95
C GLN A 166 -1.80 -4.58 -5.12
N ALA A 167 -2.37 -3.37 -4.93
CA ALA A 167 -2.25 -2.26 -5.86
C ALA A 167 -2.37 -0.93 -5.09
N PHE A 168 -1.74 0.12 -5.60
CA PHE A 168 -1.85 1.45 -5.01
C PHE A 168 -1.66 2.56 -6.06
N ASP A 169 -2.28 3.71 -5.79
CA ASP A 169 -2.07 4.95 -6.52
C ASP A 169 -1.72 6.09 -5.57
N PHE A 170 -0.75 6.90 -5.98
CA PHE A 170 -0.32 8.10 -5.29
C PHE A 170 -0.03 9.23 -6.28
N SER A 171 -0.90 9.34 -7.29
CA SER A 171 -0.74 10.34 -8.38
C SER A 171 -1.42 11.67 -8.08
N GLY A 172 -2.21 11.75 -7.01
CA GLY A 172 -3.01 12.92 -6.65
C GLY A 172 -4.31 13.08 -7.44
N ILE A 173 -4.72 12.07 -8.19
CA ILE A 173 -6.05 12.01 -8.80
C ILE A 173 -7.12 11.67 -7.75
N ASP A 174 -8.37 11.92 -8.12
CA ASP A 174 -9.53 11.55 -7.32
C ASP A 174 -9.55 10.06 -6.96
N GLU A 175 -9.88 9.74 -5.70
CA GLU A 175 -9.85 8.36 -5.16
C GLU A 175 -10.70 7.39 -5.96
N CYS A 176 -11.87 7.82 -6.43
CA CYS A 176 -12.74 6.96 -7.23
C CYS A 176 -12.10 6.64 -8.59
N LYS A 177 -11.50 7.64 -9.25
CA LYS A 177 -10.79 7.45 -10.51
C LYS A 177 -9.56 6.56 -10.33
N ALA A 178 -8.81 6.74 -9.23
CA ALA A 178 -7.70 5.87 -8.88
C ALA A 178 -8.16 4.42 -8.72
N MET A 179 -9.25 4.19 -7.99
CA MET A 179 -9.81 2.85 -7.78
C MET A 179 -10.19 2.15 -9.10
N HIS A 180 -10.75 2.88 -10.06
CA HIS A 180 -11.01 2.33 -11.40
C HIS A 180 -9.76 1.81 -12.12
N SER A 181 -8.61 2.41 -11.86
CA SER A 181 -7.34 1.94 -12.42
C SER A 181 -6.78 0.77 -11.64
N LEU A 182 -6.83 0.81 -10.31
CA LEU A 182 -6.30 -0.22 -9.43
C LEU A 182 -7.02 -1.56 -9.57
N VAL A 183 -8.34 -1.55 -9.79
CA VAL A 183 -9.12 -2.78 -10.04
C VAL A 183 -8.59 -3.57 -11.23
N LYS A 184 -8.01 -2.90 -12.25
CA LYS A 184 -7.40 -3.59 -13.40
C LYS A 184 -6.13 -4.36 -13.05
N GLU A 185 -5.43 -3.96 -11.98
CA GLU A 185 -4.11 -4.49 -11.59
C GLU A 185 -4.18 -5.62 -10.56
N VAL A 186 -5.38 -5.93 -10.04
CA VAL A 186 -5.56 -6.95 -9.01
C VAL A 186 -6.36 -8.14 -9.52
N GLU A 187 -6.14 -9.29 -8.88
CA GLU A 187 -6.89 -10.52 -9.02
C GLU A 187 -7.32 -10.97 -7.62
N GLY A 188 -8.52 -11.56 -7.51
CA GLY A 188 -9.02 -12.02 -6.23
C GLY A 188 -10.46 -12.52 -6.32
N ASP A 189 -10.97 -13.10 -5.24
CA ASP A 189 -12.33 -13.66 -5.19
C ASP A 189 -13.38 -12.58 -4.92
N SER A 190 -13.01 -11.56 -4.17
CA SER A 190 -13.97 -10.54 -3.71
C SER A 190 -13.27 -9.22 -3.35
N LEU A 191 -13.95 -8.09 -3.60
CA LEU A 191 -13.45 -6.74 -3.30
C LEU A 191 -14.48 -5.93 -2.49
N ARG A 192 -14.04 -5.38 -1.36
CA ARG A 192 -14.83 -4.58 -0.43
C ARG A 192 -14.44 -3.12 -0.52
N LEU A 193 -15.44 -2.26 -0.73
CA LEU A 193 -15.24 -0.83 -0.89
C LEU A 193 -16.23 -0.05 -0.01
N ASP A 194 -15.82 1.13 0.43
CA ASP A 194 -16.70 2.04 1.15
C ASP A 194 -17.82 2.58 0.25
N SER A 195 -18.84 3.13 0.88
CA SER A 195 -19.94 3.83 0.21
C SER A 195 -19.46 5.01 -0.66
N GLY A 196 -18.29 5.55 -0.42
CA GLY A 196 -17.63 6.56 -1.27
C GLY A 196 -17.42 6.08 -2.70
N PHE A 197 -17.12 4.80 -2.88
CA PHE A 197 -16.88 4.15 -4.16
C PHE A 197 -18.16 3.57 -4.81
N ASN A 198 -19.33 4.10 -4.47
CA ASN A 198 -20.61 3.62 -4.95
C ASN A 198 -20.85 4.10 -6.38
N ASP A 199 -20.19 3.46 -7.34
CA ASP A 199 -20.17 3.75 -8.76
C ASP A 199 -20.49 2.48 -9.56
N ARG A 200 -21.50 2.55 -10.44
CA ARG A 200 -21.96 1.42 -11.28
C ARG A 200 -20.89 0.92 -12.24
N GLU A 201 -20.14 1.85 -12.81
CA GLU A 201 -19.07 1.54 -13.77
C GLU A 201 -17.91 0.82 -13.05
N LEU A 202 -17.61 1.22 -11.81
CA LEU A 202 -16.62 0.54 -10.98
C LEU A 202 -17.06 -0.89 -10.65
N VAL A 203 -18.32 -1.06 -10.21
CA VAL A 203 -18.89 -2.39 -9.93
C VAL A 203 -18.88 -3.26 -11.19
N ARG A 204 -19.23 -2.72 -12.36
CA ARG A 204 -19.15 -3.45 -13.64
C ARG A 204 -17.73 -3.97 -13.90
N LYS A 205 -16.70 -3.11 -13.73
CA LYS A 205 -15.29 -3.51 -13.92
C LYS A 205 -14.83 -4.59 -12.95
N ILE A 206 -15.30 -4.56 -11.70
CA ILE A 206 -15.00 -5.58 -10.70
C ILE A 206 -15.60 -6.92 -11.15
N VAL A 207 -16.86 -6.94 -11.56
CA VAL A 207 -17.54 -8.15 -12.02
C VAL A 207 -16.95 -8.69 -13.33
N GLU A 208 -16.54 -7.83 -14.26
CA GLU A 208 -15.85 -8.23 -15.50
C GLU A 208 -14.53 -8.97 -15.25
N LYS A 209 -13.94 -8.79 -14.08
CA LYS A 209 -12.76 -9.52 -13.61
C LYS A 209 -13.11 -10.77 -12.78
N GLU A 210 -14.37 -11.18 -12.76
CA GLU A 210 -14.87 -12.32 -11.97
C GLU A 210 -14.69 -12.12 -10.45
N ILE A 211 -14.52 -10.87 -9.99
CA ILE A 211 -14.41 -10.50 -8.57
C ILE A 211 -15.79 -10.15 -8.03
N VAL A 212 -16.16 -10.70 -6.88
CA VAL A 212 -17.44 -10.39 -6.21
C VAL A 212 -17.36 -9.02 -5.51
N PRO A 213 -18.18 -8.02 -5.89
CA PRO A 213 -18.17 -6.69 -5.28
C PRO A 213 -18.95 -6.65 -3.98
N TYR A 214 -18.39 -6.03 -2.95
CA TYR A 214 -19.08 -5.64 -1.71
C TYR A 214 -18.92 -4.13 -1.51
N VAL A 215 -19.80 -3.34 -2.14
CA VAL A 215 -19.80 -1.87 -1.97
C VAL A 215 -20.97 -1.47 -1.10
N TYR A 216 -20.69 -0.71 0.00
CA TYR A 216 -21.75 -0.38 0.96
C TYR A 216 -22.85 0.47 0.33
N PRO A 217 -24.13 0.06 0.42
CA PRO A 217 -25.25 0.74 -0.24
C PRO A 217 -25.50 2.15 0.32
N LYS A 218 -25.76 3.12 -0.55
CA LYS A 218 -26.30 4.44 -0.17
C LYS A 218 -27.83 4.43 -0.23
N LYS A 219 -28.48 5.15 0.71
CA LYS A 219 -29.97 5.27 0.78
C LYS A 219 -30.62 5.77 -0.51
N ILE A 220 -29.89 6.58 -1.29
CA ILE A 220 -30.39 7.23 -2.50
C ILE A 220 -30.18 6.40 -3.78
N ASN A 221 -29.52 5.27 -3.71
CA ASN A 221 -29.19 4.50 -4.89
C ASN A 221 -30.38 3.67 -5.38
N ARG A 222 -30.56 3.66 -6.69
CA ARG A 222 -31.54 2.77 -7.36
C ARG A 222 -30.94 1.39 -7.51
N ILE A 223 -31.72 0.34 -7.22
CA ILE A 223 -31.30 -1.06 -7.32
C ILE A 223 -31.04 -1.47 -8.78
N ASN A 224 -31.87 -0.99 -9.73
CA ASN A 224 -31.71 -1.34 -11.13
C ASN A 224 -30.47 -0.70 -11.74
N GLY A 225 -29.49 -1.51 -12.11
CA GLY A 225 -28.23 -1.06 -12.70
C GLY A 225 -27.55 -2.08 -13.62
N GLY A 226 -28.05 -3.32 -13.67
CA GLY A 226 -27.45 -4.42 -14.45
C GLY A 226 -26.02 -4.77 -14.01
N ASN A 227 -25.40 -5.71 -14.71
CA ASN A 227 -23.95 -6.04 -14.61
C ASN A 227 -23.39 -6.16 -13.17
N GLY A 228 -23.98 -7.02 -12.34
CA GLY A 228 -23.56 -7.26 -10.97
C GLY A 228 -24.03 -6.22 -9.95
N TRP A 229 -24.44 -5.02 -10.38
CA TRP A 229 -24.96 -3.99 -9.48
C TRP A 229 -26.26 -4.42 -8.80
N THR A 230 -27.22 -4.92 -9.57
CA THR A 230 -28.48 -5.42 -9.04
C THR A 230 -28.25 -6.62 -8.10
N ASP A 231 -27.41 -7.56 -8.49
CA ASP A 231 -27.10 -8.77 -7.73
C ASP A 231 -26.46 -8.45 -6.38
N MET A 232 -25.52 -7.52 -6.34
CA MET A 232 -24.88 -7.03 -5.11
C MET A 232 -25.92 -6.44 -4.13
N TYR A 233 -26.89 -5.66 -4.63
CA TYR A 233 -27.94 -5.10 -3.78
C TYR A 233 -28.94 -6.16 -3.34
N LEU A 234 -29.31 -7.10 -4.20
CA LEU A 234 -30.21 -8.20 -3.83
C LEU A 234 -29.59 -9.07 -2.75
N GLU A 235 -28.30 -9.42 -2.86
CA GLU A 235 -27.58 -10.15 -1.81
C GLU A 235 -27.64 -9.40 -0.46
N PHE A 236 -27.37 -8.08 -0.46
CA PHE A 236 -27.47 -7.26 0.74
C PHE A 236 -28.87 -7.28 1.37
N PHE A 237 -29.95 -7.19 0.57
CA PHE A 237 -31.32 -7.17 1.08
C PHE A 237 -31.83 -8.55 1.49
N THR A 238 -31.32 -9.62 0.88
CA THR A 238 -31.74 -11.01 1.17
C THR A 238 -31.21 -11.44 2.54
N ASP A 239 -29.92 -11.25 2.83
CA ASP A 239 -29.33 -11.56 4.14
C ASP A 239 -28.29 -10.52 4.55
N VAL A 240 -28.76 -9.50 5.25
CA VAL A 240 -27.91 -8.38 5.73
C VAL A 240 -26.80 -8.86 6.66
N ILE A 241 -27.05 -9.86 7.51
CA ILE A 241 -26.04 -10.32 8.47
C ILE A 241 -24.92 -11.09 7.76
N ALA A 242 -25.25 -12.02 6.88
CA ALA A 242 -24.26 -12.75 6.09
C ALA A 242 -23.45 -11.80 5.23
N TRP A 243 -24.11 -10.82 4.60
CA TRP A 243 -23.43 -9.80 3.79
C TRP A 243 -22.48 -8.94 4.64
N LEU A 244 -22.91 -8.45 5.80
CA LEU A 244 -22.08 -7.65 6.72
C LEU A 244 -20.88 -8.45 7.22
N THR A 245 -21.04 -9.74 7.47
CA THR A 245 -19.92 -10.62 7.89
C THR A 245 -18.81 -10.63 6.84
N LYS A 246 -19.17 -10.73 5.55
CA LYS A 246 -18.21 -10.66 4.44
C LYS A 246 -17.65 -9.25 4.25
N TYR A 247 -18.51 -8.23 4.26
CA TYR A 247 -18.15 -6.82 4.08
C TYR A 247 -17.20 -6.32 5.18
N TYR A 248 -17.38 -6.80 6.41
CA TYR A 248 -16.65 -6.31 7.58
C TYR A 248 -15.13 -6.51 7.47
N GLN A 249 -14.64 -7.42 6.62
CA GLN A 249 -13.22 -7.57 6.33
C GLN A 249 -12.59 -6.25 5.83
N ARG A 250 -13.39 -5.26 5.37
CA ARG A 250 -12.92 -3.93 4.96
C ARG A 250 -12.05 -3.22 6.01
N VAL A 251 -12.23 -3.54 7.28
CA VAL A 251 -11.43 -2.99 8.39
C VAL A 251 -9.92 -3.20 8.21
N HIS A 252 -9.49 -4.22 7.45
CA HIS A 252 -8.07 -4.45 7.19
C HIS A 252 -7.43 -3.33 6.38
N CYS A 253 -8.17 -2.68 5.45
CA CYS A 253 -7.65 -1.52 4.73
C CYS A 253 -7.47 -0.30 5.64
N GLU A 254 -8.42 -0.06 6.56
CA GLU A 254 -8.29 0.99 7.58
C GLU A 254 -7.10 0.73 8.51
N SER A 255 -6.92 -0.52 8.93
CA SER A 255 -5.78 -0.96 9.74
C SER A 255 -4.45 -0.76 9.01
N PHE A 256 -4.39 -1.09 7.72
CA PHE A 256 -3.25 -0.80 6.88
C PHE A 256 -2.92 0.70 6.89
N HIS A 257 -3.87 1.57 6.55
CA HIS A 257 -3.63 3.01 6.50
C HIS A 257 -3.19 3.58 7.85
N SER A 258 -3.79 3.12 8.95
CA SER A 258 -3.41 3.52 10.31
C SER A 258 -1.97 3.11 10.64
N THR A 259 -1.61 1.87 10.37
CA THR A 259 -0.27 1.33 10.61
C THR A 259 0.76 2.02 9.73
N PHE A 260 0.47 2.20 8.44
CA PHE A 260 1.34 2.87 7.48
C PHE A 260 1.69 4.30 7.92
N LYS A 261 0.69 5.09 8.32
CA LYS A 261 0.89 6.45 8.84
C LYS A 261 1.72 6.47 10.12
N ARG A 262 1.47 5.54 11.03
CA ARG A 262 2.21 5.45 12.30
C ARG A 262 3.67 5.07 12.10
N VAL A 263 3.96 4.12 11.21
CA VAL A 263 5.31 3.60 10.98
C VAL A 263 6.15 4.57 10.15
N TYR A 264 5.58 5.09 9.06
CA TYR A 264 6.35 5.87 8.08
C TYR A 264 6.18 7.38 8.20
N GLY A 265 5.15 7.84 8.93
CA GLY A 265 4.94 9.26 9.19
C GLY A 265 4.76 10.11 7.93
N ILE A 266 5.36 11.28 7.93
CA ILE A 266 5.16 12.34 6.93
C ILE A 266 5.91 12.00 5.63
N ILE A 267 5.32 12.35 4.48
CA ILE A 267 6.00 12.34 3.19
C ILE A 267 6.96 13.54 3.13
N SER A 268 8.26 13.27 3.10
CA SER A 268 9.32 14.29 3.17
C SER A 268 9.75 14.82 1.81
N LYS A 269 9.49 14.08 0.73
CA LYS A 269 9.85 14.48 -0.63
C LYS A 269 8.89 15.52 -1.19
N ILE A 270 9.38 16.36 -2.09
CA ILE A 270 8.62 17.52 -2.59
C ILE A 270 8.06 17.26 -3.99
N ARG A 271 8.88 16.71 -4.91
CA ARG A 271 8.48 16.47 -6.28
C ARG A 271 7.56 15.27 -6.38
N THR A 272 6.55 15.30 -7.22
CA THR A 272 5.57 14.23 -7.39
C THR A 272 6.23 12.87 -7.61
N HIS A 273 7.19 12.78 -8.53
CA HIS A 273 7.91 11.54 -8.77
C HIS A 273 8.69 11.04 -7.54
N SER A 274 9.36 11.94 -6.81
CA SER A 274 10.10 11.56 -5.59
C SER A 274 9.19 11.08 -4.48
N LYS A 275 8.00 11.67 -4.34
CA LYS A 275 6.99 11.21 -3.38
C LYS A 275 6.48 9.82 -3.74
N PHE A 276 6.22 9.59 -5.04
CA PHE A 276 5.82 8.27 -5.52
C PHE A 276 6.88 7.20 -5.21
N VAL A 277 8.17 7.49 -5.47
CA VAL A 277 9.28 6.59 -5.13
C VAL A 277 9.34 6.35 -3.62
N GLN A 278 9.17 7.40 -2.80
CA GLN A 278 9.14 7.27 -1.34
C GLN A 278 8.01 6.37 -0.85
N VAL A 279 6.79 6.60 -1.34
CA VAL A 279 5.62 5.79 -0.97
C VAL A 279 5.77 4.35 -1.46
N SER A 280 6.27 4.14 -2.68
CA SER A 280 6.54 2.80 -3.23
C SER A 280 7.52 2.01 -2.36
N ALA A 281 8.63 2.62 -1.95
CA ALA A 281 9.61 1.99 -1.06
C ALA A 281 8.99 1.59 0.29
N ARG A 282 8.19 2.49 0.89
CA ARG A 282 7.48 2.25 2.15
C ARG A 282 6.45 1.13 2.05
N ILE A 283 5.70 1.05 0.94
CA ILE A 283 4.72 -0.02 0.68
C ILE A 283 5.42 -1.37 0.55
N ILE A 284 6.54 -1.44 -0.16
CA ILE A 284 7.34 -2.67 -0.27
C ILE A 284 7.80 -3.15 1.10
N LEU A 285 8.31 -2.24 1.93
CA LEU A 285 8.76 -2.56 3.29
C LEU A 285 7.60 -2.98 4.19
N HIS A 286 6.43 -2.35 4.05
CA HIS A 286 5.22 -2.75 4.76
C HIS A 286 4.79 -4.16 4.37
N ASN A 287 4.69 -4.46 3.07
CA ASN A 287 4.33 -5.79 2.58
C ASN A 287 5.28 -6.86 3.11
N ARG A 288 6.59 -6.60 3.06
CA ARG A 288 7.59 -7.50 3.62
C ARG A 288 7.37 -7.75 5.11
N ALA A 289 7.12 -6.71 5.91
CA ALA A 289 6.89 -6.86 7.35
C ALA A 289 5.61 -7.67 7.64
N ARG A 290 4.54 -7.46 6.87
CA ARG A 290 3.30 -8.24 6.99
C ARG A 290 3.52 -9.71 6.64
N LEU A 291 4.14 -9.99 5.51
CA LEU A 291 4.43 -11.36 5.08
C LEU A 291 5.32 -12.09 6.09
N SER A 292 6.36 -11.45 6.61
CA SER A 292 7.21 -12.02 7.68
C SER A 292 6.42 -12.40 8.93
N TYR A 293 5.46 -11.56 9.35
CA TYR A 293 4.57 -11.91 10.48
C TYR A 293 3.75 -13.16 10.19
N PHE A 294 3.13 -13.26 9.02
CA PHE A 294 2.29 -14.41 8.65
C PHE A 294 3.10 -15.69 8.41
N GLU A 295 4.35 -15.60 7.97
CA GLU A 295 5.25 -16.74 7.89
C GLU A 295 5.56 -17.35 9.27
N LYS A 296 5.56 -16.55 10.33
CA LYS A 296 5.82 -17.00 11.71
C LYS A 296 4.58 -17.55 12.44
N ILE A 297 3.39 -17.41 11.84
CA ILE A 297 2.16 -18.01 12.35
C ILE A 297 2.04 -19.49 11.91
N LYS A 298 2.64 -19.82 10.76
CA LYS A 298 2.67 -21.19 10.21
C LYS A 298 3.60 -22.07 11.04
#